data_f35a91da0e3013537e8bafd657e6734f
#
_entry.id   f35a91da0e3013537e8bafd657e6734f
#
_cell.length_a   1.000
_cell.length_b   1.000
_cell.length_c   1.000
_cell.angle_alpha   90.00
_cell.angle_beta   90.00
_cell.angle_gamma   90.00
#
_symmetry.space_group_name_H-M   'P 1'
#
loop_
_entity.id
_entity.type
_entity.pdbx_description
1 polymer ?
#
loop_
_entity_poly.entity_id
_entity_poly.type
_entity_poly.pdbx_seq_one_letter_code
_entity_poly.pdbx_strand_id
1 'polypeptide(L)'
;MKSKKYIIIALMLVAAAIANAQNGLEIQKVFQQYGKSKGAVMVELREKKIGDYEFSLFKSITISNNPTAVNFVRACLEKDQQGAKKVKQVMVSGVLQSMFLQLSKSGKYYRLILFNDLSKTENKAVLIYIESESDSEDILKFILNKK
;
A
#
# COMPACT_ATOMS: atom_id res chain seq x y z
N MET A 1 43.70 -9.04 10.54
CA MET A 1 43.02 -7.88 11.15
C MET A 1 42.14 -7.11 10.19
N LYS A 2 42.49 -6.96 8.91
CA LYS A 2 41.63 -6.29 7.92
C LYS A 2 40.30 -7.03 7.64
N SER A 3 40.29 -8.38 7.75
CA SER A 3 39.11 -9.23 7.49
C SER A 3 37.97 -9.03 8.51
N LYS A 4 38.29 -8.74 9.77
CA LYS A 4 37.26 -8.55 10.81
C LYS A 4 36.40 -7.26 10.59
N LYS A 5 37.00 -6.20 10.07
CA LYS A 5 36.28 -4.96 9.76
C LYS A 5 35.27 -5.16 8.60
N TYR A 6 35.65 -5.90 7.59
CA TYR A 6 34.81 -6.19 6.43
C TYR A 6 33.64 -7.12 6.79
N ILE A 7 33.84 -8.07 7.69
CA ILE A 7 32.78 -8.97 8.16
C ILE A 7 31.71 -8.19 8.94
N ILE A 8 32.10 -7.24 9.79
CA ILE A 8 31.20 -6.41 10.58
C ILE A 8 30.36 -5.50 9.65
N ILE A 9 31.00 -4.90 8.64
CA ILE A 9 30.31 -4.04 7.66
C ILE A 9 29.31 -4.86 6.83
N ALA A 10 29.67 -6.08 6.41
CA ALA A 10 28.78 -6.97 5.67
C ALA A 10 27.58 -7.39 6.52
N LEU A 11 27.75 -7.67 7.81
CA LEU A 11 26.68 -8.00 8.73
C LEU A 11 25.71 -6.83 8.94
N MET A 12 26.22 -5.59 9.03
CA MET A 12 25.38 -4.41 9.15
C MET A 12 24.57 -4.16 7.87
N LEU A 13 25.14 -4.38 6.69
CA LEU A 13 24.44 -4.26 5.41
C LEU A 13 23.32 -5.30 5.28
N VAL A 14 23.55 -6.54 5.70
CA VAL A 14 22.53 -7.58 5.69
C VAL A 14 21.39 -7.25 6.66
N ALA A 15 21.70 -6.77 7.86
CA ALA A 15 20.69 -6.36 8.84
C ALA A 15 19.83 -5.19 8.32
N ALA A 16 20.44 -4.21 7.66
CA ALA A 16 19.73 -3.10 7.04
C ALA A 16 18.81 -3.56 5.91
N ALA A 17 19.24 -4.51 5.07
CA ALA A 17 18.45 -5.10 4.01
C ALA A 17 17.23 -5.86 4.55
N ILE A 18 17.40 -6.62 5.63
CA ILE A 18 16.31 -7.33 6.29
C ILE A 18 15.28 -6.36 6.88
N ALA A 19 15.75 -5.30 7.56
CA ALA A 19 14.88 -4.27 8.12
C ALA A 19 14.05 -3.57 7.04
N ASN A 20 14.66 -3.24 5.90
CA ASN A 20 13.97 -2.66 4.75
C ASN A 20 12.93 -3.62 4.15
N ALA A 21 13.24 -4.92 4.09
CA ALA A 21 12.30 -5.92 3.60
C ALA A 21 11.09 -6.09 4.52
N GLN A 22 11.25 -5.97 5.84
CA GLN A 22 10.16 -6.07 6.81
C GLN A 22 9.21 -4.86 6.80
N ASN A 23 9.74 -3.65 6.52
CA ASN A 23 8.98 -2.41 6.50
C ASN A 23 8.63 -1.97 5.07
N GLY A 24 8.96 -2.75 4.07
CA GLY A 24 9.28 -2.29 2.75
C GLY A 24 8.18 -2.38 1.72
N LEU A 25 6.97 -1.91 2.01
CA LEU A 25 6.01 -1.68 0.93
C LEU A 25 6.42 -0.43 0.16
N GLU A 26 6.51 -0.56 -1.16
CA GLU A 26 6.84 0.57 -2.03
C GLU A 26 5.79 1.67 -1.96
N ILE A 27 4.52 1.32 -1.73
CA ILE A 27 3.44 2.31 -1.61
C ILE A 27 3.64 3.28 -0.45
N GLN A 28 4.46 2.95 0.54
CA GLN A 28 4.79 3.90 1.61
C GLN A 28 5.43 5.18 1.07
N LYS A 29 6.19 5.05 -0.01
CA LYS A 29 6.78 6.21 -0.70
C LYS A 29 5.72 7.17 -1.23
N VAL A 30 4.57 6.65 -1.67
CA VAL A 30 3.45 7.46 -2.13
C VAL A 30 2.95 8.37 -1.01
N PHE A 31 2.69 7.79 0.16
CA PHE A 31 2.22 8.54 1.32
C PHE A 31 3.25 9.58 1.79
N GLN A 32 4.52 9.22 1.76
CA GLN A 32 5.61 10.12 2.15
C GLN A 32 5.81 11.29 1.19
N GLN A 33 5.80 11.01 -0.11
CA GLN A 33 6.08 12.03 -1.12
C GLN A 33 4.88 12.91 -1.43
N TYR A 34 3.68 12.36 -1.44
CA TYR A 34 2.48 13.04 -1.92
C TYR A 34 1.45 13.36 -0.84
N GLY A 35 1.62 12.81 0.36
CA GLY A 35 0.62 12.98 1.43
C GLY A 35 0.34 14.43 1.82
N LYS A 36 1.30 15.32 1.64
CA LYS A 36 1.18 16.75 1.93
C LYS A 36 1.16 17.61 0.67
N SER A 37 1.08 16.99 -0.50
CA SER A 37 1.09 17.71 -1.77
C SER A 37 -0.23 18.43 -2.03
N LYS A 38 -0.17 19.51 -2.81
CA LYS A 38 -1.36 20.17 -3.30
C LYS A 38 -2.18 19.19 -4.16
N GLY A 39 -3.48 19.13 -3.94
CA GLY A 39 -4.36 18.21 -4.64
C GLY A 39 -4.39 16.79 -4.07
N ALA A 40 -3.67 16.53 -2.99
CA ALA A 40 -3.72 15.26 -2.29
C ALA A 40 -4.42 15.40 -0.95
N VAL A 41 -5.26 14.43 -0.63
CA VAL A 41 -5.89 14.30 0.69
C VAL A 41 -5.48 12.98 1.29
N MET A 42 -4.82 13.01 2.43
CA MET A 42 -4.38 11.81 3.14
C MET A 42 -5.14 11.66 4.45
N VAL A 43 -5.62 10.43 4.71
CA VAL A 43 -6.28 10.08 5.96
C VAL A 43 -5.53 8.92 6.59
N GLU A 44 -5.25 9.01 7.88
CA GLU A 44 -4.66 7.92 8.65
C GLU A 44 -5.47 7.73 9.93
N LEU A 45 -5.99 6.52 10.14
CA LEU A 45 -6.74 6.14 11.32
C LEU A 45 -6.05 4.94 11.96
N ARG A 46 -5.85 5.00 13.27
CA ARG A 46 -5.26 3.91 14.04
C ARG A 46 -6.23 3.44 15.10
N GLU A 47 -6.26 2.12 15.34
CA GLU A 47 -7.10 1.50 16.35
C GLU A 47 -8.55 1.97 16.25
N LYS A 48 -9.13 1.89 15.04
CA LYS A 48 -10.46 2.41 14.76
C LYS A 48 -11.45 1.30 14.48
N LYS A 49 -12.60 1.35 15.15
CA LYS A 49 -13.73 0.48 14.86
C LYS A 49 -14.68 1.19 13.90
N ILE A 50 -14.97 0.56 12.77
CA ILE A 50 -15.94 1.05 11.78
C ILE A 50 -16.94 -0.08 11.52
N GLY A 51 -18.20 0.12 11.97
CA GLY A 51 -19.20 -0.95 11.96
C GLY A 51 -18.75 -2.11 12.85
N ASP A 52 -18.73 -3.32 12.30
CA ASP A 52 -18.32 -4.53 13.01
C ASP A 52 -16.83 -4.84 12.82
N TYR A 53 -16.09 -3.98 12.14
CA TYR A 53 -14.68 -4.22 11.80
C TYR A 53 -13.76 -3.31 12.59
N GLU A 54 -12.69 -3.88 13.12
CA GLU A 54 -11.62 -3.15 13.78
C GLU A 54 -10.42 -3.07 12.86
N PHE A 55 -9.94 -1.84 12.64
CA PHE A 55 -8.74 -1.57 11.86
C PHE A 55 -7.62 -1.16 12.80
N SER A 56 -6.51 -1.90 12.74
CA SER A 56 -5.28 -1.50 13.41
C SER A 56 -4.71 -0.26 12.74
N LEU A 57 -4.74 -0.25 11.41
CA LEU A 57 -4.31 0.88 10.59
C LEU A 57 -5.19 0.98 9.35
N PHE A 58 -5.70 2.16 9.09
CA PHE A 58 -6.34 2.52 7.84
C PHE A 58 -5.65 3.77 7.32
N LYS A 59 -5.12 3.68 6.11
CA LYS A 59 -4.37 4.78 5.51
C LYS A 59 -4.82 4.94 4.07
N SER A 60 -5.26 6.13 3.70
CA SER A 60 -5.69 6.40 2.34
C SER A 60 -5.09 7.69 1.83
N ILE A 61 -4.89 7.76 0.53
CA ILE A 61 -4.53 8.99 -0.16
C ILE A 61 -5.39 9.10 -1.41
N THR A 62 -5.99 10.27 -1.59
CA THR A 62 -6.71 10.65 -2.80
C THR A 62 -5.87 11.70 -3.52
N ILE A 63 -5.50 11.41 -4.76
CA ILE A 63 -4.65 12.28 -5.58
C ILE A 63 -5.49 12.82 -6.71
N SER A 64 -5.58 14.14 -6.81
CA SER A 64 -6.39 14.82 -7.82
C SER A 64 -5.49 15.58 -8.81
N ASN A 65 -5.80 15.49 -10.09
CA ASN A 65 -5.15 16.26 -11.16
C ASN A 65 -3.61 16.11 -11.19
N ASN A 66 -3.10 14.91 -10.91
CA ASN A 66 -1.66 14.68 -10.90
C ASN A 66 -1.31 13.34 -11.56
N PRO A 67 -1.26 13.28 -12.90
CA PRO A 67 -0.93 12.04 -13.61
C PRO A 67 0.45 11.47 -13.24
N THR A 68 1.42 12.32 -12.97
CA THR A 68 2.77 11.90 -12.56
C THR A 68 2.73 11.11 -11.25
N ALA A 69 1.99 11.60 -10.26
CA ALA A 69 1.81 10.90 -8.99
C ALA A 69 1.07 9.58 -9.17
N VAL A 70 0.03 9.56 -10.00
CA VAL A 70 -0.73 8.33 -10.27
C VAL A 70 0.15 7.28 -10.94
N ASN A 71 0.98 7.66 -11.90
CA ASN A 71 1.94 6.75 -12.52
C ASN A 71 2.97 6.23 -11.53
N PHE A 72 3.40 7.06 -10.58
CA PHE A 72 4.27 6.64 -9.50
C PHE A 72 3.60 5.59 -8.60
N VAL A 73 2.32 5.78 -8.29
CA VAL A 73 1.52 4.77 -7.55
C VAL A 73 1.52 3.44 -8.29
N ARG A 74 1.27 3.45 -9.60
CA ARG A 74 1.28 2.22 -10.41
C ARG A 74 2.62 1.51 -10.36
N ALA A 75 3.73 2.26 -10.45
CA ALA A 75 5.08 1.69 -10.36
C ALA A 75 5.33 1.03 -9.00
N CYS A 76 4.88 1.66 -7.92
CA CYS A 76 4.98 1.09 -6.57
C CYS A 76 4.14 -0.19 -6.42
N LEU A 77 2.92 -0.18 -6.95
CA LEU A 77 2.02 -1.35 -6.91
C LEU A 77 2.60 -2.53 -7.68
N GLU A 78 3.23 -2.28 -8.82
CA GLU A 78 3.87 -3.33 -9.62
C GLU A 78 4.95 -4.07 -8.81
N LYS A 79 5.70 -3.35 -8.00
CA LYS A 79 6.70 -3.94 -7.11
C LYS A 79 6.06 -4.67 -5.93
N ASP A 80 5.09 -4.07 -5.29
CA ASP A 80 4.41 -4.66 -4.12
C ASP A 80 3.61 -5.90 -4.50
N GLN A 81 3.12 -5.99 -5.72
CA GLN A 81 2.41 -7.13 -6.25
C GLN A 81 3.24 -8.42 -6.21
N GLN A 82 4.54 -8.33 -6.36
CA GLN A 82 5.43 -9.50 -6.43
C GLN A 82 5.39 -10.33 -5.14
N GLY A 83 5.15 -9.71 -3.99
CA GLY A 83 5.06 -10.40 -2.72
C GLY A 83 3.65 -10.70 -2.26
N ALA A 84 2.64 -10.43 -3.07
CA ALA A 84 1.25 -10.60 -2.69
C ALA A 84 0.80 -12.06 -2.75
N LYS A 85 -0.06 -12.46 -1.79
CA LYS A 85 -0.71 -13.77 -1.79
C LYS A 85 -1.83 -13.85 -2.81
N LYS A 86 -2.52 -12.74 -3.05
CA LYS A 86 -3.64 -12.67 -3.97
C LYS A 86 -3.62 -11.33 -4.68
N VAL A 87 -3.84 -11.37 -5.97
CA VAL A 87 -3.89 -10.19 -6.84
C VAL A 87 -5.19 -10.24 -7.62
N LYS A 88 -5.98 -9.18 -7.54
CA LYS A 88 -7.11 -8.93 -8.43
C LYS A 88 -6.86 -7.58 -9.09
N GLN A 89 -6.92 -7.52 -10.41
CA GLN A 89 -6.66 -6.28 -11.12
C GLN A 89 -7.58 -6.13 -12.32
N VAL A 90 -7.86 -4.87 -12.65
CA VAL A 90 -8.58 -4.50 -13.87
C VAL A 90 -7.65 -3.63 -14.71
N MET A 91 -7.42 -4.09 -15.95
CA MET A 91 -6.63 -3.37 -16.94
C MET A 91 -7.58 -2.84 -18.01
N VAL A 92 -7.38 -1.60 -18.41
CA VAL A 92 -8.13 -0.97 -19.50
C VAL A 92 -7.13 -0.42 -20.50
N SER A 93 -7.17 -0.92 -21.72
CA SER A 93 -6.24 -0.52 -22.78
C SER A 93 -4.77 -0.60 -22.36
N GLY A 94 -4.40 -1.67 -21.63
CA GLY A 94 -3.03 -1.89 -21.17
C GLY A 94 -2.63 -1.07 -19.94
N VAL A 95 -3.54 -0.30 -19.37
CA VAL A 95 -3.26 0.55 -18.20
C VAL A 95 -4.02 0.02 -16.98
N LEU A 96 -3.32 -0.08 -15.84
CA LEU A 96 -3.92 -0.51 -14.60
C LEU A 96 -4.95 0.51 -14.12
N GLN A 97 -6.21 0.08 -14.00
CA GLN A 97 -7.30 0.91 -13.53
C GLN A 97 -7.62 0.65 -12.06
N SER A 98 -7.65 -0.60 -11.65
CA SER A 98 -7.86 -0.94 -10.25
C SER A 98 -7.06 -2.16 -9.85
N MET A 99 -6.72 -2.25 -8.57
CA MET A 99 -5.97 -3.37 -8.03
C MET A 99 -6.35 -3.62 -6.58
N PHE A 100 -6.50 -4.88 -6.26
CA PHE A 100 -6.61 -5.38 -4.90
C PHE A 100 -5.45 -6.32 -4.65
N LEU A 101 -4.67 -6.07 -3.61
CA LEU A 101 -3.60 -6.95 -3.18
C LEU A 101 -3.87 -7.43 -1.76
N GLN A 102 -3.84 -8.74 -1.59
CA GLN A 102 -3.75 -9.36 -0.29
C GLN A 102 -2.30 -9.73 -0.04
N LEU A 103 -1.70 -9.10 0.96
CA LEU A 103 -0.30 -9.33 1.32
C LEU A 103 -0.20 -10.44 2.37
N SER A 104 1.01 -10.87 2.67
CA SER A 104 1.27 -11.78 3.78
C SER A 104 0.92 -11.10 5.09
N LYS A 105 0.36 -11.87 6.04
CA LYS A 105 0.04 -11.35 7.37
C LYS A 105 1.29 -10.81 8.05
N SER A 106 1.13 -9.72 8.80
CA SER A 106 2.14 -9.23 9.72
C SER A 106 1.64 -9.54 11.13
N GLY A 107 2.21 -10.58 11.76
CA GLY A 107 1.69 -11.10 13.01
C GLY A 107 0.24 -11.56 12.87
N LYS A 108 -0.65 -10.98 13.66
CA LYS A 108 -2.08 -11.30 13.63
C LYS A 108 -2.88 -10.46 12.63
N TYR A 109 -2.24 -9.51 11.96
CA TYR A 109 -2.93 -8.57 11.07
C TYR A 109 -2.89 -9.01 9.62
N TYR A 110 -4.05 -9.05 8.99
CA TYR A 110 -4.17 -9.10 7.53
C TYR A 110 -3.80 -7.73 6.97
N ARG A 111 -3.12 -7.74 5.81
CA ARG A 111 -2.67 -6.51 5.15
C ARG A 111 -3.22 -6.46 3.74
N LEU A 112 -3.84 -5.35 3.40
CA LEU A 112 -4.51 -5.15 2.12
C LEU A 112 -4.07 -3.85 1.47
N ILE A 113 -4.00 -3.86 0.14
CA ILE A 113 -3.86 -2.65 -0.67
C ILE A 113 -5.01 -2.60 -1.67
N LEU A 114 -5.63 -1.44 -1.78
CA LEU A 114 -6.68 -1.15 -2.75
C LEU A 114 -6.28 0.10 -3.54
N PHE A 115 -6.37 0.00 -4.86
CA PHE A 115 -6.10 1.12 -5.76
C PHE A 115 -7.24 1.24 -6.76
N ASN A 116 -7.70 2.47 -6.99
CA ASN A 116 -8.70 2.75 -8.00
C ASN A 116 -8.38 4.07 -8.70
N ASP A 117 -8.19 4.00 -10.00
CA ASP A 117 -7.97 5.17 -10.83
C ASP A 117 -9.31 5.65 -11.40
N LEU A 118 -9.79 6.75 -10.88
CA LEU A 118 -11.02 7.41 -11.28
C LEU A 118 -10.74 8.65 -12.14
N SER A 119 -9.59 8.71 -12.80
CA SER A 119 -9.16 9.89 -13.56
C SER A 119 -10.11 10.25 -14.69
N LYS A 120 -10.72 9.25 -15.33
CA LYS A 120 -11.62 9.47 -16.45
C LYS A 120 -12.96 10.08 -16.05
N THR A 121 -13.42 9.82 -14.84
CA THR A 121 -14.76 10.24 -14.37
C THR A 121 -14.70 11.37 -13.35
N GLU A 122 -13.73 11.33 -12.44
CA GLU A 122 -13.64 12.22 -11.30
C GLU A 122 -12.30 12.95 -11.18
N ASN A 123 -11.39 12.72 -12.11
CA ASN A 123 -10.06 13.35 -12.15
C ASN A 123 -9.21 13.07 -10.92
N LYS A 124 -9.39 11.91 -10.32
CA LYS A 124 -8.67 11.50 -9.11
C LYS A 124 -8.34 10.02 -9.11
N ALA A 125 -7.38 9.64 -8.27
CA ALA A 125 -7.06 8.25 -7.98
C ALA A 125 -7.00 8.06 -6.46
N VAL A 126 -7.36 6.88 -6.00
CA VAL A 126 -7.41 6.55 -4.56
C VAL A 126 -6.53 5.33 -4.30
N LEU A 127 -5.69 5.43 -3.29
CA LEU A 127 -4.87 4.33 -2.78
C LEU A 127 -5.18 4.14 -1.31
N ILE A 128 -5.47 2.90 -0.92
CA ILE A 128 -5.82 2.56 0.46
C ILE A 128 -4.93 1.41 0.93
N TYR A 129 -4.38 1.55 2.13
CA TYR A 129 -3.67 0.50 2.84
C TYR A 129 -4.36 0.21 4.15
N ILE A 130 -4.58 -1.08 4.45
CA ILE A 130 -5.30 -1.51 5.64
C ILE A 130 -4.55 -2.63 6.36
N GLU A 131 -4.49 -2.52 7.68
CA GLU A 131 -4.13 -3.62 8.58
C GLU A 131 -5.29 -3.90 9.52
N SER A 132 -5.70 -5.17 9.61
CA SER A 132 -6.85 -5.58 10.43
C SER A 132 -6.71 -7.04 10.87
N GLU A 133 -7.25 -7.36 12.04
CA GLU A 133 -7.39 -8.75 12.48
C GLU A 133 -8.51 -9.48 11.73
N SER A 134 -9.43 -8.75 11.10
CA SER A 134 -10.51 -9.33 10.31
C SER A 134 -9.99 -9.84 8.97
N ASP A 135 -10.63 -10.91 8.46
CA ASP A 135 -10.26 -11.51 7.19
C ASP A 135 -10.33 -10.51 6.04
N SER A 136 -9.39 -10.65 5.12
CA SER A 136 -9.25 -9.76 3.95
C SER A 136 -10.48 -9.71 3.07
N GLU A 137 -11.13 -10.85 2.84
CA GLU A 137 -12.34 -10.90 2.00
C GLU A 137 -13.51 -10.18 2.66
N ASP A 138 -13.63 -10.27 3.97
CA ASP A 138 -14.68 -9.57 4.72
C ASP A 138 -14.47 -8.06 4.67
N ILE A 139 -13.23 -7.62 4.85
CA ILE A 139 -12.86 -6.20 4.73
C ILE A 139 -13.15 -5.68 3.31
N LEU A 140 -12.80 -6.46 2.29
CA LEU A 140 -13.05 -6.07 0.90
C LEU A 140 -14.54 -5.93 0.63
N LYS A 141 -15.36 -6.88 1.07
CA LYS A 141 -16.82 -6.81 0.94
C LYS A 141 -17.38 -5.57 1.63
N PHE A 142 -16.90 -5.27 2.83
CA PHE A 142 -17.32 -4.09 3.57
C PHE A 142 -17.04 -2.81 2.79
N ILE A 143 -15.84 -2.66 2.23
CA ILE A 143 -15.44 -1.47 1.46
C ILE A 143 -16.25 -1.34 0.18
N LEU A 144 -16.45 -2.44 -0.56
CA LEU A 144 -17.18 -2.44 -1.82
C LEU A 144 -18.67 -2.17 -1.64
N ASN A 145 -19.26 -2.60 -0.52
CA ASN A 145 -20.68 -2.41 -0.24
C ASN A 145 -20.99 -1.05 0.37
N LYS A 146 -19.97 -0.30 0.74
CA LYS A 146 -20.13 1.04 1.33
C LYS A 146 -20.13 2.09 0.24
N LYS A 147 -21.24 2.23 -0.44
CA LYS A 147 -21.45 3.30 -1.42
C LYS A 147 -22.31 4.40 -0.83
#